data_275ab3a98fe4a10b9cb39157a20d807a
#
_entry.id   275ab3a98fe4a10b9cb39157a20d807a
#
_cell.length_a   1.000
_cell.length_b   1.000
_cell.length_c   1.000
_cell.angle_alpha   90.00
_cell.angle_beta   90.00
_cell.angle_gamma   90.00
#
_symmetry.space_group_name_H-M   'P 1'
#
loop_
_entity.id
_entity.type
_entity.pdbx_description
1 polymer ?
#
loop_
_entity_poly.entity_id
_entity_poly.type
_entity_poly.pdbx_seq_one_letter_code
_entity_poly.pdbx_strand_id
1 'polypeptide(L)'
;MAKGFTVKAKSPVAKKQKAPEWDYNLARQLIRGKTIVFCLPGRGVSYNFLKSFVSLSFDLVQSGAAIQISQDYSSMVNFARCKCLGANVLRGPNQLPWDGKLKYDYQLWIDSDIVFNTEKFYQLILNAIPAEAITKEEVKQVVKNEKGEDVEQTGFKLNVNPEKEREIVAGWYCTEDGKTTSVAHWLDEDDFRTNGGVMNHETIDSITKRKKPFTVDYTGFGWLLIKKGVFESEGLPYPWFAPKMQIFESGEVQDMCGEDVSFCLDAKEAGFDIWCDPRIRVGHEKTRII
;
A
#
# COMPACT_ATOMS: atom_id res chain seq x y z
N MET A 1 59.11 -37.52 -2.67
CA MET A 1 58.72 -36.20 -3.27
C MET A 1 57.32 -35.86 -2.80
N ALA A 2 57.22 -34.94 -1.84
CA ALA A 2 55.95 -34.50 -1.29
C ALA A 2 55.39 -33.35 -2.16
N LYS A 3 54.17 -33.50 -2.68
CA LYS A 3 53.48 -32.44 -3.43
C LYS A 3 52.83 -31.45 -2.44
N GLY A 4 53.39 -30.21 -2.42
CA GLY A 4 52.84 -29.12 -1.61
C GLY A 4 51.47 -28.67 -2.16
N PHE A 5 50.50 -28.58 -1.26
CA PHE A 5 49.18 -27.96 -1.51
C PHE A 5 49.27 -26.44 -1.28
N THR A 6 49.03 -25.66 -2.35
CA THR A 6 48.95 -24.21 -2.27
C THR A 6 47.51 -23.82 -1.99
N VAL A 7 47.23 -23.31 -0.78
CA VAL A 7 45.90 -22.74 -0.45
C VAL A 7 45.83 -21.33 -1.03
N LYS A 8 44.98 -21.12 -2.05
CA LYS A 8 44.65 -19.77 -2.55
C LYS A 8 43.82 -19.03 -1.51
N ALA A 9 44.32 -17.89 -1.06
CA ALA A 9 43.59 -16.98 -0.19
C ALA A 9 42.28 -16.55 -0.90
N LYS A 10 41.15 -16.72 -0.20
CA LYS A 10 39.85 -16.21 -0.66
C LYS A 10 39.88 -14.68 -0.70
N SER A 11 39.55 -14.08 -1.82
CA SER A 11 39.35 -12.65 -1.97
C SER A 11 38.33 -12.14 -0.91
N PRO A 12 38.51 -10.92 -0.36
CA PRO A 12 37.60 -10.39 0.63
C PRO A 12 36.20 -10.25 -0.01
N VAL A 13 35.23 -10.92 0.60
CA VAL A 13 33.81 -10.78 0.22
C VAL A 13 33.42 -9.33 0.43
N ALA A 14 33.08 -8.63 -0.64
CA ALA A 14 32.57 -7.27 -0.57
C ALA A 14 31.41 -7.22 0.45
N LYS A 15 31.53 -6.38 1.47
CA LYS A 15 30.48 -6.14 2.45
C LYS A 15 29.26 -5.64 1.67
N LYS A 16 28.21 -6.45 1.56
CA LYS A 16 26.91 -6.01 1.07
C LYS A 16 26.51 -4.80 1.89
N GLN A 17 26.36 -3.63 1.26
CA GLN A 17 25.74 -2.47 1.91
C GLN A 17 24.39 -2.93 2.44
N LYS A 18 24.21 -2.88 3.77
CA LYS A 18 22.91 -3.11 4.39
C LYS A 18 21.92 -2.10 3.78
N ALA A 19 20.79 -2.59 3.27
CA ALA A 19 19.70 -1.71 2.94
C ALA A 19 19.35 -0.85 4.16
N PRO A 20 18.91 0.41 3.98
CA PRO A 20 18.54 1.26 5.11
C PRO A 20 17.54 0.50 5.99
N GLU A 21 17.84 0.41 7.25
CA GLU A 21 17.04 -0.31 8.22
C GLU A 21 15.75 0.46 8.46
N TRP A 22 14.60 -0.21 8.33
CA TRP A 22 13.29 0.37 8.59
C TRP A 22 13.12 0.62 10.10
N ASP A 23 12.73 1.83 10.49
CA ASP A 23 12.41 2.14 11.89
C ASP A 23 10.97 1.73 12.20
N TYR A 24 10.75 0.46 12.50
CA TYR A 24 9.43 -0.07 12.86
C TYR A 24 8.91 0.50 14.19
N ASN A 25 9.78 0.97 15.09
CA ASN A 25 9.35 1.62 16.33
C ASN A 25 8.75 3.00 16.02
N LEU A 26 9.36 3.74 15.10
CA LEU A 26 8.80 4.99 14.59
C LEU A 26 7.43 4.73 13.93
N ALA A 27 7.33 3.70 13.08
CA ALA A 27 6.06 3.36 12.43
C ALA A 27 4.95 3.04 13.45
N ARG A 28 5.25 2.28 14.52
CA ARG A 28 4.30 2.02 15.61
C ARG A 28 3.88 3.30 16.36
N GLN A 29 4.80 4.24 16.55
CA GLN A 29 4.47 5.53 17.16
C GLN A 29 3.55 6.36 16.25
N LEU A 30 3.79 6.37 14.95
CA LEU A 30 3.00 7.12 13.96
C LEU A 30 1.55 6.64 13.85
N ILE A 31 1.31 5.34 14.05
CA ILE A 31 -0.06 4.78 14.00
C ILE A 31 -0.78 4.76 15.33
N ARG A 32 -0.12 5.11 16.44
CA ARG A 32 -0.75 5.13 17.75
C ARG A 32 -1.93 6.11 17.78
N GLY A 33 -3.10 5.63 18.20
CA GLY A 33 -4.34 6.40 18.20
C GLY A 33 -4.99 6.58 16.83
N LYS A 34 -4.39 6.03 15.75
CA LYS A 34 -4.98 6.01 14.42
C LYS A 34 -5.96 4.87 14.25
N THR A 35 -6.94 5.07 13.38
CA THR A 35 -7.89 4.03 12.98
C THR A 35 -7.58 3.55 11.57
N ILE A 36 -7.30 2.25 11.43
CA ILE A 36 -7.03 1.59 10.16
C ILE A 36 -8.25 0.76 9.77
N VAL A 37 -8.81 0.99 8.59
CA VAL A 37 -9.88 0.16 8.03
C VAL A 37 -9.28 -0.85 7.07
N PHE A 38 -9.42 -2.13 7.37
CA PHE A 38 -9.10 -3.20 6.42
C PHE A 38 -10.25 -3.35 5.42
N CYS A 39 -10.00 -3.05 4.16
CA CYS A 39 -10.95 -3.23 3.06
C CYS A 39 -10.64 -4.56 2.37
N LEU A 40 -11.52 -5.55 2.55
CA LEU A 40 -11.31 -6.94 2.17
C LEU A 40 -12.39 -7.38 1.16
N PRO A 41 -12.25 -7.05 -0.13
CA PRO A 41 -13.20 -7.52 -1.14
C PRO A 41 -13.02 -9.03 -1.36
N GLY A 42 -14.08 -9.82 -1.21
CA GLY A 42 -14.00 -11.25 -1.48
C GLY A 42 -14.90 -12.10 -0.60
N ARG A 43 -14.98 -13.42 -0.93
CA ARG A 43 -15.82 -14.43 -0.25
C ARG A 43 -15.13 -15.12 0.90
N GLY A 44 -13.84 -15.33 0.78
CA GLY A 44 -13.06 -16.15 1.69
C GLY A 44 -11.59 -15.93 1.49
N VAL A 45 -10.82 -16.43 2.40
CA VAL A 45 -9.36 -16.24 2.45
C VAL A 45 -8.67 -17.58 2.66
N SER A 46 -7.41 -17.68 2.24
CA SER A 46 -6.57 -18.84 2.54
C SER A 46 -6.10 -18.82 4.00
N TYR A 47 -5.62 -19.96 4.50
CA TYR A 47 -4.98 -20.01 5.82
C TYR A 47 -3.69 -19.16 5.88
N ASN A 48 -2.99 -18.99 4.78
CA ASN A 48 -1.82 -18.12 4.72
C ASN A 48 -2.20 -16.66 4.89
N PHE A 49 -3.27 -16.22 4.21
CA PHE A 49 -3.86 -14.89 4.42
C PHE A 49 -4.31 -14.73 5.88
N LEU A 50 -5.09 -15.66 6.40
CA LEU A 50 -5.61 -15.59 7.77
C LEU A 50 -4.49 -15.43 8.80
N LYS A 51 -3.41 -16.20 8.67
CA LYS A 51 -2.24 -16.08 9.54
C LYS A 51 -1.59 -14.70 9.45
N SER A 52 -1.41 -14.17 8.25
CA SER A 52 -0.87 -12.84 8.01
C SER A 52 -1.75 -11.76 8.65
N PHE A 53 -3.05 -11.84 8.40
CA PHE A 53 -4.05 -10.90 8.87
C PHE A 53 -4.17 -10.86 10.41
N VAL A 54 -4.25 -12.04 11.05
CA VAL A 54 -4.31 -12.14 12.50
C VAL A 54 -3.05 -11.57 13.14
N SER A 55 -1.87 -11.92 12.62
CA SER A 55 -0.59 -11.40 13.14
C SER A 55 -0.52 -9.87 13.05
N LEU A 56 -0.91 -9.29 11.91
CA LEU A 56 -0.96 -7.84 11.73
C LEU A 56 -1.97 -7.19 12.68
N SER A 57 -3.17 -7.74 12.77
CA SER A 57 -4.24 -7.19 13.61
C SER A 57 -3.83 -7.11 15.09
N PHE A 58 -3.23 -8.17 15.62
CA PHE A 58 -2.73 -8.17 17.00
C PHE A 58 -1.63 -7.13 17.22
N ASP A 59 -0.66 -7.03 16.31
CA ASP A 59 0.45 -6.10 16.45
C ASP A 59 -0.02 -4.63 16.36
N LEU A 60 -1.00 -4.33 15.49
CA LEU A 60 -1.60 -3.00 15.40
C LEU A 60 -2.31 -2.59 16.68
N VAL A 61 -3.14 -3.47 17.26
CA VAL A 61 -3.84 -3.22 18.52
C VAL A 61 -2.83 -3.03 19.66
N GLN A 62 -1.80 -3.86 19.75
CA GLN A 62 -0.73 -3.72 20.74
C GLN A 62 0.05 -2.39 20.57
N SER A 63 0.16 -1.91 19.34
CA SER A 63 0.80 -0.62 19.02
C SER A 63 -0.10 0.59 19.36
N GLY A 64 -1.35 0.34 19.78
CA GLY A 64 -2.32 1.37 20.16
C GLY A 64 -3.11 1.94 18.98
N ALA A 65 -3.14 1.26 17.84
CA ALA A 65 -4.04 1.59 16.74
C ALA A 65 -5.41 0.94 16.96
N ALA A 66 -6.47 1.58 16.46
CA ALA A 66 -7.78 0.97 16.31
C ALA A 66 -7.89 0.32 14.93
N ILE A 67 -8.52 -0.84 14.85
CA ILE A 67 -8.78 -1.53 13.59
C ILE A 67 -10.28 -1.67 13.34
N GLN A 68 -10.68 -1.52 12.11
CA GLN A 68 -12.02 -1.79 11.60
C GLN A 68 -11.90 -2.74 10.42
N ILE A 69 -12.87 -3.59 10.22
CA ILE A 69 -12.90 -4.52 9.08
C ILE A 69 -14.12 -4.18 8.24
N SER A 70 -13.89 -3.87 6.99
CA SER A 70 -14.94 -3.71 5.98
C SER A 70 -14.76 -4.76 4.90
N GLN A 71 -15.65 -5.74 4.90
CA GLN A 71 -15.64 -6.86 3.98
C GLN A 71 -16.98 -6.91 3.26
N ASP A 72 -16.93 -7.08 1.95
CA ASP A 72 -18.12 -7.37 1.15
C ASP A 72 -17.75 -8.25 -0.04
N TYR A 73 -18.76 -8.82 -0.66
CA TYR A 73 -18.63 -9.68 -1.82
C TYR A 73 -19.64 -9.33 -2.90
N SER A 74 -19.17 -9.43 -4.14
CA SER A 74 -19.97 -9.46 -5.34
C SER A 74 -19.30 -10.36 -6.37
N SER A 75 -20.08 -10.88 -7.32
CA SER A 75 -19.52 -11.58 -8.49
C SER A 75 -18.68 -10.67 -9.39
N MET A 76 -18.88 -9.36 -9.29
CA MET A 76 -18.10 -8.34 -9.98
C MET A 76 -17.28 -7.57 -8.93
N VAL A 77 -15.97 -7.54 -9.11
CA VAL A 77 -15.03 -6.97 -8.12
C VAL A 77 -15.23 -5.48 -7.88
N ASN A 78 -15.60 -4.70 -8.92
CA ASN A 78 -15.92 -3.28 -8.81
C ASN A 78 -17.06 -3.02 -7.82
N PHE A 79 -18.11 -3.85 -7.85
CA PHE A 79 -19.19 -3.76 -6.86
C PHE A 79 -18.73 -4.17 -5.46
N ALA A 80 -17.90 -5.23 -5.34
CA ALA A 80 -17.37 -5.64 -4.06
C ALA A 80 -16.54 -4.52 -3.42
N ARG A 81 -15.68 -3.85 -4.20
CA ARG A 81 -14.88 -2.71 -3.72
C ARG A 81 -15.75 -1.52 -3.31
N CYS A 82 -16.73 -1.12 -4.13
CA CYS A 82 -17.68 -0.07 -3.75
C CYS A 82 -18.41 -0.40 -2.44
N LYS A 83 -18.87 -1.65 -2.28
CA LYS A 83 -19.55 -2.11 -1.06
C LYS A 83 -18.64 -2.12 0.16
N CYS A 84 -17.35 -2.44 0.01
CA CYS A 84 -16.37 -2.28 1.08
C CYS A 84 -16.28 -0.83 1.58
N LEU A 85 -16.59 0.17 0.75
CA LEU A 85 -16.74 1.55 1.17
C LEU A 85 -18.15 1.90 1.67
N GLY A 86 -19.01 0.92 1.81
CA GLY A 86 -20.38 1.10 2.27
C GLY A 86 -21.31 1.70 1.22
N ALA A 87 -20.99 1.57 -0.07
CA ALA A 87 -21.86 2.06 -1.15
C ALA A 87 -23.26 1.47 -1.08
N ASN A 88 -24.26 2.31 -1.36
CA ASN A 88 -25.66 1.91 -1.44
C ASN A 88 -26.34 2.64 -2.58
N VAL A 89 -26.81 1.90 -3.58
CA VAL A 89 -27.47 2.45 -4.77
C VAL A 89 -28.66 3.37 -4.48
N LEU A 90 -29.29 3.21 -3.32
CA LEU A 90 -30.44 4.05 -2.91
C LEU A 90 -30.02 5.44 -2.40
N ARG A 91 -28.72 5.70 -2.20
CA ARG A 91 -28.24 7.00 -1.71
C ARG A 91 -27.87 8.00 -2.80
N GLY A 92 -27.98 7.59 -4.08
CA GLY A 92 -27.64 8.46 -5.22
C GLY A 92 -26.13 8.66 -5.43
N PRO A 93 -25.71 9.63 -6.24
CA PRO A 93 -24.33 9.80 -6.67
C PRO A 93 -23.42 10.47 -5.61
N ASN A 94 -23.97 11.29 -4.72
CA ASN A 94 -23.18 12.07 -3.77
C ASN A 94 -22.91 11.28 -2.49
N GLN A 95 -22.26 10.13 -2.62
CA GLN A 95 -21.92 9.27 -1.49
C GLN A 95 -20.52 9.53 -1.00
N LEU A 96 -20.36 9.43 0.33
CA LEU A 96 -19.06 9.36 1.00
C LEU A 96 -18.82 7.93 1.50
N PRO A 97 -17.58 7.50 1.63
CA PRO A 97 -17.24 6.23 2.26
C PRO A 97 -17.98 6.08 3.61
N TRP A 98 -18.65 4.93 3.80
CA TRP A 98 -19.47 4.61 4.98
C TRP A 98 -20.44 5.74 5.40
N ASP A 99 -20.95 6.48 4.42
CA ASP A 99 -21.90 7.60 4.64
C ASP A 99 -21.30 8.73 5.51
N GLY A 100 -19.98 8.88 5.48
CA GLY A 100 -19.25 9.84 6.32
C GLY A 100 -19.28 9.53 7.83
N LYS A 101 -19.89 8.41 8.25
CA LYS A 101 -20.09 8.08 9.67
C LYS A 101 -18.89 7.41 10.32
N LEU A 102 -18.10 6.68 9.54
CA LEU A 102 -16.91 6.00 10.06
C LEU A 102 -15.76 7.00 10.15
N LYS A 103 -15.19 7.15 11.34
CA LYS A 103 -13.97 7.92 11.55
C LYS A 103 -12.78 6.99 11.37
N TYR A 104 -11.89 7.32 10.44
CA TYR A 104 -10.68 6.57 10.15
C TYR A 104 -9.57 7.49 9.69
N ASP A 105 -8.33 6.98 9.69
CA ASP A 105 -7.16 7.69 9.17
C ASP A 105 -6.66 7.07 7.87
N TYR A 106 -6.66 5.75 7.79
CA TYR A 106 -6.19 5.01 6.61
C TYR A 106 -7.10 3.84 6.28
N GLN A 107 -7.19 3.53 5.01
CA GLN A 107 -7.73 2.28 4.49
C GLN A 107 -6.55 1.41 4.05
N LEU A 108 -6.54 0.15 4.44
CA LEU A 108 -5.63 -0.86 3.90
C LEU A 108 -6.43 -1.85 3.06
N TRP A 109 -6.25 -1.76 1.76
CA TRP A 109 -6.86 -2.67 0.81
C TRP A 109 -6.00 -3.91 0.66
N ILE A 110 -6.63 -5.09 0.80
CA ILE A 110 -5.96 -6.38 0.70
C ILE A 110 -6.85 -7.35 -0.05
N ASP A 111 -6.41 -7.84 -1.20
CA ASP A 111 -7.11 -8.91 -1.89
C ASP A 111 -6.91 -10.24 -1.16
N SER A 112 -7.91 -11.12 -1.26
CA SER A 112 -8.01 -12.35 -0.46
C SER A 112 -6.93 -13.40 -0.73
N ASP A 113 -6.12 -13.22 -1.76
CA ASP A 113 -5.01 -14.08 -2.18
C ASP A 113 -3.61 -13.45 -1.94
N ILE A 114 -3.55 -12.38 -1.15
CA ILE A 114 -2.29 -11.73 -0.77
C ILE A 114 -1.74 -12.33 0.53
N VAL A 115 -0.44 -12.64 0.52
CA VAL A 115 0.29 -13.15 1.69
C VAL A 115 1.36 -12.15 2.08
N PHE A 116 1.33 -11.71 3.32
CA PHE A 116 2.17 -10.63 3.83
C PHE A 116 2.65 -10.92 5.26
N ASN A 117 3.57 -10.13 5.75
CA ASN A 117 3.92 -10.05 7.16
C ASN A 117 3.67 -8.64 7.71
N THR A 118 3.65 -8.51 9.01
CA THR A 118 3.40 -7.26 9.72
C THR A 118 4.34 -6.13 9.32
N GLU A 119 5.60 -6.44 9.03
CA GLU A 119 6.59 -5.45 8.60
C GLU A 119 6.18 -4.73 7.31
N LYS A 120 5.50 -5.43 6.39
CA LYS A 120 5.05 -4.84 5.12
C LYS A 120 4.04 -3.72 5.32
N PHE A 121 3.20 -3.80 6.33
CA PHE A 121 2.30 -2.71 6.69
C PHE A 121 3.08 -1.51 7.23
N TYR A 122 4.01 -1.73 8.16
CA TYR A 122 4.82 -0.63 8.69
C TYR A 122 5.69 0.05 7.64
N GLN A 123 6.14 -0.70 6.65
CA GLN A 123 6.85 -0.15 5.50
C GLN A 123 5.93 0.78 4.66
N LEU A 124 4.64 0.43 4.48
CA LEU A 124 3.67 1.33 3.85
C LEU A 124 3.50 2.62 4.67
N ILE A 125 3.35 2.52 5.99
CA ILE A 125 3.23 3.70 6.86
C ILE A 125 4.46 4.61 6.77
N LEU A 126 5.68 4.04 6.84
CA LEU A 126 6.93 4.82 6.70
C LEU A 126 7.12 5.42 5.31
N ASN A 127 6.44 4.89 4.31
CA ASN A 127 6.41 5.48 2.98
C ASN A 127 5.32 6.54 2.86
N ALA A 128 4.14 6.32 3.46
CA ALA A 128 3.07 7.30 3.49
C ALA A 128 3.45 8.56 4.30
N ILE A 129 4.22 8.37 5.37
CA ILE A 129 4.71 9.45 6.24
C ILE A 129 6.24 9.49 6.14
N PRO A 130 6.80 10.09 5.08
CA PRO A 130 8.24 10.13 4.88
C PRO A 130 8.93 11.02 5.92
N ALA A 131 10.23 10.83 6.11
CA ALA A 131 11.00 11.49 7.17
C ALA A 131 10.88 13.04 7.12
N GLU A 132 10.76 13.61 5.94
CA GLU A 132 10.57 15.05 5.72
C GLU A 132 9.20 15.57 6.14
N ALA A 133 8.23 14.68 6.38
CA ALA A 133 6.93 15.03 6.95
C ALA A 133 6.93 15.06 8.47
N ILE A 134 7.98 14.51 9.13
CA ILE A 134 8.02 14.29 10.56
C ILE A 134 8.89 15.34 11.23
N THR A 135 8.37 16.00 12.26
CA THR A 135 9.14 16.83 13.19
C THR A 135 9.05 16.27 14.60
N LYS A 136 10.14 16.40 15.37
CA LYS A 136 10.22 15.97 16.78
C LYS A 136 10.24 17.21 17.65
N GLU A 137 9.28 17.29 18.55
CA GLU A 137 9.18 18.36 19.56
C GLU A 137 9.55 17.76 20.91
N GLU A 138 10.50 18.40 21.60
CA GLU A 138 10.88 18.00 22.94
C GLU A 138 9.76 18.40 23.92
N VAL A 139 9.27 17.44 24.69
CA VAL A 139 8.25 17.65 25.70
C VAL A 139 8.72 17.13 27.03
N LYS A 140 8.53 17.96 28.08
CA LYS A 140 8.81 17.58 29.44
C LYS A 140 7.52 17.11 30.10
N GLN A 141 7.56 15.95 30.73
CA GLN A 141 6.44 15.37 31.45
C GLN A 141 6.87 15.02 32.87
N VAL A 142 6.01 15.32 33.84
CA VAL A 142 6.21 14.86 35.21
C VAL A 142 5.61 13.46 35.31
N VAL A 143 6.43 12.47 35.59
CA VAL A 143 6.03 11.06 35.78
C VAL A 143 6.39 10.60 37.17
N LYS A 144 5.61 9.70 37.76
CA LYS A 144 5.96 9.08 39.04
C LYS A 144 6.97 7.96 38.83
N ASN A 145 8.08 8.02 39.58
CA ASN A 145 9.06 6.93 39.61
C ASN A 145 8.51 5.72 40.40
N GLU A 146 9.26 4.65 40.47
CA GLU A 146 8.90 3.42 41.21
C GLU A 146 8.65 3.67 42.73
N LYS A 147 9.12 4.77 43.27
CA LYS A 147 8.93 5.19 44.67
C LYS A 147 7.74 6.13 44.84
N GLY A 148 7.01 6.47 43.76
CA GLY A 148 5.86 7.39 43.80
C GLY A 148 6.25 8.87 43.79
N GLU A 149 7.52 9.24 43.63
CA GLU A 149 8.01 10.61 43.55
C GLU A 149 7.85 11.17 42.14
N ASP A 150 7.51 12.46 42.06
CA ASP A 150 7.39 13.16 40.78
C ASP A 150 8.79 13.43 40.20
N VAL A 151 9.08 12.91 39.01
CA VAL A 151 10.33 13.11 38.28
C VAL A 151 10.04 13.70 36.91
N GLU A 152 10.75 14.78 36.56
CA GLU A 152 10.67 15.35 35.22
C GLU A 152 11.37 14.43 34.23
N GLN A 153 10.61 13.93 33.24
CA GLN A 153 11.13 13.11 32.17
C GLN A 153 11.01 13.85 30.84
N THR A 154 12.11 13.95 30.11
CA THR A 154 12.12 14.51 28.76
C THR A 154 11.76 13.43 27.76
N GLY A 155 10.76 13.70 26.95
CA GLY A 155 10.32 12.86 25.85
C GLY A 155 10.22 13.64 24.55
N PHE A 156 9.81 12.97 23.47
CA PHE A 156 9.58 13.61 22.18
C PHE A 156 8.14 13.34 21.73
N LYS A 157 7.49 14.39 21.28
CA LYS A 157 6.22 14.31 20.55
C LYS A 157 6.51 14.35 19.06
N LEU A 158 5.92 13.42 18.32
CA LEU A 158 5.99 13.43 16.86
C LEU A 158 4.85 14.30 16.31
N ASN A 159 5.21 15.25 15.47
CA ASN A 159 4.25 16.04 14.71
C ASN A 159 4.44 15.69 13.23
N VAL A 160 3.33 15.41 12.54
CA VAL A 160 3.32 15.07 11.11
C VAL A 160 2.72 16.24 10.34
N ASN A 161 3.42 16.70 9.31
CA ASN A 161 2.89 17.68 8.37
C ASN A 161 2.03 16.95 7.32
N PRO A 162 0.70 17.16 7.31
CA PRO A 162 -0.21 16.44 6.42
C PRO A 162 0.01 16.75 4.92
N GLU A 163 0.57 17.91 4.59
CA GLU A 163 0.87 18.31 3.20
C GLU A 163 2.06 17.57 2.58
N LYS A 164 2.86 16.91 3.42
CA LYS A 164 4.01 16.11 2.98
C LYS A 164 3.76 14.62 3.06
N GLU A 165 2.59 14.21 3.51
CA GLU A 165 2.20 12.81 3.47
C GLU A 165 1.89 12.40 2.04
N ARG A 166 2.07 11.11 1.75
CA ARG A 166 1.65 10.49 0.49
C ARG A 166 0.33 9.80 0.72
N GLU A 167 -0.67 10.18 -0.04
CA GLU A 167 -2.05 9.75 0.21
C GLU A 167 -2.31 8.33 -0.28
N ILE A 168 -1.64 7.89 -1.35
CA ILE A 168 -1.82 6.57 -1.96
C ILE A 168 -0.45 5.90 -2.05
N VAL A 169 -0.28 4.79 -1.31
CA VAL A 169 1.00 4.07 -1.24
C VAL A 169 0.78 2.58 -1.45
N ALA A 170 1.43 2.04 -2.46
CA ALA A 170 1.38 0.63 -2.83
C ALA A 170 2.66 -0.12 -2.44
N GLY A 171 2.49 -1.37 -2.04
CA GLY A 171 3.48 -2.40 -2.27
C GLY A 171 3.20 -3.08 -3.61
N TRP A 172 3.99 -4.09 -3.95
CA TRP A 172 3.84 -4.81 -5.20
C TRP A 172 3.89 -6.33 -5.01
N TYR A 173 3.30 -7.01 -5.94
CA TYR A 173 3.30 -8.47 -6.04
C TYR A 173 3.43 -8.89 -7.50
N CYS A 174 3.81 -10.15 -7.73
CA CYS A 174 3.88 -10.68 -9.08
C CYS A 174 2.49 -11.02 -9.60
N THR A 175 2.27 -10.76 -10.87
CA THR A 175 1.10 -11.25 -11.60
C THR A 175 1.23 -12.77 -11.85
N GLU A 176 0.23 -13.36 -12.48
CA GLU A 176 0.17 -14.81 -12.68
C GLU A 176 1.29 -15.36 -13.60
N ASP A 177 1.83 -14.51 -14.47
CA ASP A 177 2.95 -14.87 -15.36
C ASP A 177 4.30 -15.06 -14.62
N GLY A 178 4.37 -14.63 -13.35
CA GLY A 178 5.56 -14.69 -12.50
C GLY A 178 6.71 -13.79 -12.95
N LYS A 179 6.49 -12.87 -13.88
CA LYS A 179 7.50 -11.96 -14.46
C LYS A 179 7.15 -10.50 -14.29
N THR A 180 5.90 -10.13 -14.55
CA THR A 180 5.38 -8.79 -14.39
C THR A 180 4.88 -8.55 -12.97
N THR A 181 4.73 -7.29 -12.61
CA THR A 181 4.26 -6.89 -11.28
C THR A 181 2.90 -6.20 -11.36
N SER A 182 2.28 -5.99 -10.21
CA SER A 182 1.01 -5.29 -10.06
C SER A 182 1.09 -3.78 -10.26
N VAL A 183 2.21 -3.23 -10.74
CA VAL A 183 2.38 -1.80 -10.98
C VAL A 183 2.82 -1.53 -12.41
N ALA A 184 2.34 -0.45 -13.00
CA ALA A 184 2.62 -0.11 -14.39
C ALA A 184 2.67 1.41 -14.62
N HIS A 185 3.21 1.77 -15.77
CA HIS A 185 3.20 3.12 -16.31
C HIS A 185 2.29 3.19 -17.53
N TRP A 186 1.61 4.30 -17.69
CA TRP A 186 0.82 4.59 -18.88
C TRP A 186 1.74 4.81 -20.06
N LEU A 187 1.26 4.49 -21.25
CA LEU A 187 1.97 4.71 -22.51
C LEU A 187 1.19 5.71 -23.35
N ASP A 188 1.88 6.46 -24.20
CA ASP A 188 1.20 7.15 -25.29
C ASP A 188 0.62 6.15 -26.30
N GLU A 189 -0.15 6.61 -27.28
CA GLU A 189 -0.88 5.71 -28.19
C GLU A 189 0.06 4.87 -29.06
N ASP A 190 1.16 5.45 -29.55
CA ASP A 190 2.10 4.76 -30.43
C ASP A 190 2.84 3.67 -29.67
N ASP A 191 3.31 3.97 -28.47
CA ASP A 191 3.95 3.00 -27.59
C ASP A 191 2.97 1.93 -27.11
N PHE A 192 1.70 2.29 -26.82
CA PHE A 192 0.67 1.34 -26.44
C PHE A 192 0.36 0.36 -27.59
N ARG A 193 0.24 0.85 -28.82
CA ARG A 193 0.09 -0.01 -30.01
C ARG A 193 1.28 -0.96 -30.20
N THR A 194 2.50 -0.42 -30.04
CA THR A 194 3.75 -1.19 -30.18
C THR A 194 3.88 -2.25 -29.08
N ASN A 195 3.39 -1.96 -27.88
CA ASN A 195 3.37 -2.88 -26.74
C ASN A 195 2.17 -3.86 -26.77
N GLY A 196 1.47 -3.96 -27.89
CA GLY A 196 0.39 -4.93 -28.09
C GLY A 196 -0.89 -4.60 -27.30
N GLY A 197 -1.14 -3.33 -26.99
CA GLY A 197 -2.33 -2.88 -26.28
C GLY A 197 -2.26 -3.12 -24.76
N VAL A 198 -1.06 -3.14 -24.19
CA VAL A 198 -0.84 -3.38 -22.76
C VAL A 198 -0.01 -2.25 -22.16
N MET A 199 -0.36 -1.81 -20.95
CA MET A 199 0.45 -0.85 -20.18
C MET A 199 1.87 -1.35 -19.96
N ASN A 200 2.81 -0.45 -19.72
CA ASN A 200 4.19 -0.77 -19.41
C ASN A 200 4.32 -1.23 -17.95
N HIS A 201 4.12 -2.51 -17.70
CA HIS A 201 4.28 -3.10 -16.39
C HIS A 201 5.75 -3.13 -15.95
N GLU A 202 6.00 -2.74 -14.72
CA GLU A 202 7.29 -3.02 -14.08
C GLU A 202 7.49 -4.55 -14.01
N THR A 203 8.67 -4.99 -14.41
CA THR A 203 9.08 -6.39 -14.25
C THR A 203 9.75 -6.58 -12.88
N ILE A 204 9.92 -7.84 -12.45
CA ILE A 204 10.69 -8.14 -11.22
C ILE A 204 12.10 -7.55 -11.35
N ASP A 205 12.71 -7.66 -12.53
CA ASP A 205 14.06 -7.17 -12.77
C ASP A 205 14.16 -5.64 -12.75
N SER A 206 13.16 -4.93 -13.30
CA SER A 206 13.16 -3.47 -13.30
C SER A 206 12.89 -2.91 -11.91
N ILE A 207 11.86 -3.40 -11.22
CA ILE A 207 11.45 -2.89 -9.91
C ILE A 207 12.51 -3.15 -8.83
N THR A 208 13.17 -4.31 -8.85
CA THR A 208 14.21 -4.65 -7.85
C THR A 208 15.51 -3.85 -8.00
N LYS A 209 15.75 -3.24 -9.16
CA LYS A 209 16.87 -2.32 -9.39
C LYS A 209 16.62 -0.95 -8.76
N ARG A 210 15.36 -0.57 -8.57
CA ARG A 210 15.00 0.69 -7.91
C ARG A 210 15.33 0.62 -6.42
N LYS A 211 15.74 1.75 -5.83
CA LYS A 211 16.16 1.81 -4.40
C LYS A 211 15.30 2.75 -3.58
N LYS A 212 14.48 3.57 -4.22
CA LYS A 212 13.64 4.58 -3.58
C LYS A 212 12.20 4.44 -4.05
N PRO A 213 11.22 4.90 -3.26
CA PRO A 213 9.86 5.05 -3.71
C PRO A 213 9.78 5.89 -4.98
N PHE A 214 8.85 5.56 -5.84
CA PHE A 214 8.62 6.23 -7.12
C PHE A 214 7.12 6.25 -7.43
N THR A 215 6.71 7.16 -8.30
CA THR A 215 5.32 7.25 -8.74
C THR A 215 5.05 6.27 -9.88
N VAL A 216 3.83 5.76 -9.90
CA VAL A 216 3.31 4.87 -10.95
C VAL A 216 1.97 5.40 -11.44
N ASP A 217 1.54 4.95 -12.61
CA ASP A 217 0.25 5.33 -13.15
C ASP A 217 -0.85 4.33 -12.80
N TYR A 218 -0.46 3.10 -12.50
CA TYR A 218 -1.34 2.02 -12.12
C TYR A 218 -0.75 1.17 -11.00
N THR A 219 -1.61 0.73 -10.11
CA THR A 219 -1.34 -0.32 -9.12
C THR A 219 -2.58 -1.17 -8.88
N GLY A 220 -2.37 -2.47 -8.72
CA GLY A 220 -3.45 -3.34 -8.24
C GLY A 220 -3.77 -3.10 -6.75
N PHE A 221 -5.00 -3.41 -6.36
CA PHE A 221 -5.52 -3.18 -5.01
C PHE A 221 -5.17 -4.28 -3.99
N GLY A 222 -4.32 -5.22 -4.36
CA GLY A 222 -3.95 -6.34 -3.48
C GLY A 222 -3.18 -5.93 -2.23
N TRP A 223 -2.41 -4.83 -2.28
CA TRP A 223 -1.66 -4.30 -1.13
C TRP A 223 -1.49 -2.79 -1.26
N LEU A 224 -2.49 -2.05 -0.82
CA LEU A 224 -2.60 -0.61 -1.05
C LEU A 224 -3.08 0.11 0.21
N LEU A 225 -2.31 1.10 0.66
CA LEU A 225 -2.67 2.01 1.73
C LEU A 225 -3.19 3.32 1.15
N ILE A 226 -4.38 3.73 1.55
CA ILE A 226 -5.01 4.98 1.11
C ILE A 226 -5.36 5.81 2.35
N LYS A 227 -4.90 7.05 2.38
CA LYS A 227 -5.20 8.02 3.43
C LYS A 227 -6.64 8.50 3.30
N LYS A 228 -7.28 8.80 4.41
CA LYS A 228 -8.56 9.52 4.42
C LYS A 228 -8.44 10.83 3.65
N GLY A 229 -9.48 11.16 2.89
CA GLY A 229 -9.53 12.35 2.03
C GLY A 229 -9.47 12.02 0.54
N VAL A 230 -8.88 10.88 0.17
CA VAL A 230 -8.82 10.46 -1.25
C VAL A 230 -10.22 10.15 -1.78
N PHE A 231 -10.96 9.24 -1.15
CA PHE A 231 -12.32 8.88 -1.57
C PHE A 231 -13.39 9.90 -1.18
N GLU A 232 -13.04 10.88 -0.37
CA GLU A 232 -13.88 12.02 -0.03
C GLU A 232 -13.62 13.24 -0.93
N SER A 233 -12.65 13.16 -1.84
CA SER A 233 -12.35 14.22 -2.80
C SER A 233 -13.46 14.40 -3.82
N GLU A 234 -13.78 15.64 -4.15
CA GLU A 234 -14.72 15.96 -5.22
C GLU A 234 -14.26 15.44 -6.60
N GLY A 235 -12.94 15.28 -6.80
CA GLY A 235 -12.35 14.69 -8.00
C GLY A 235 -12.52 13.17 -8.11
N LEU A 236 -12.97 12.50 -7.03
CA LEU A 236 -13.18 11.05 -6.98
C LEU A 236 -14.60 10.72 -6.53
N PRO A 237 -15.66 11.08 -7.30
CA PRO A 237 -17.02 10.83 -6.90
C PRO A 237 -17.40 9.35 -6.98
N TYR A 238 -18.45 8.97 -6.25
CA TYR A 238 -19.09 7.66 -6.45
C TYR A 238 -19.68 7.58 -7.88
N PRO A 239 -19.57 6.41 -8.56
CA PRO A 239 -19.02 5.13 -8.11
C PRO A 239 -17.49 5.05 -8.27
N TRP A 240 -16.78 4.95 -7.14
CA TRP A 240 -15.31 5.03 -7.05
C TRP A 240 -14.52 3.98 -7.87
N PHE A 241 -15.19 2.91 -8.30
CA PHE A 241 -14.58 1.77 -8.99
C PHE A 241 -15.34 1.42 -10.27
N ALA A 242 -15.96 2.40 -10.93
CA ALA A 242 -16.65 2.16 -12.19
C ALA A 242 -15.63 1.87 -13.31
N PRO A 243 -15.75 0.75 -14.03
CA PRO A 243 -14.98 0.54 -15.23
C PRO A 243 -15.20 1.68 -16.25
N LYS A 244 -14.15 2.09 -16.91
CA LYS A 244 -14.15 3.20 -17.87
C LYS A 244 -13.68 2.74 -19.25
N MET A 245 -14.10 3.48 -20.27
CA MET A 245 -13.43 3.44 -21.57
C MET A 245 -12.34 4.50 -21.58
N GLN A 246 -11.10 4.08 -21.76
CA GLN A 246 -9.99 4.97 -22.07
C GLN A 246 -9.90 5.11 -23.59
N ILE A 247 -10.07 6.33 -24.08
CA ILE A 247 -9.98 6.64 -25.51
C ILE A 247 -8.71 7.45 -25.72
N PHE A 248 -7.84 6.96 -26.61
CA PHE A 248 -6.61 7.64 -26.96
C PHE A 248 -6.88 8.80 -27.94
N GLU A 249 -5.90 9.69 -28.16
CA GLU A 249 -6.09 10.94 -28.90
C GLU A 249 -6.62 10.74 -30.33
N SER A 250 -6.22 9.68 -31.02
CA SER A 250 -6.74 9.38 -32.37
C SER A 250 -8.23 9.01 -32.40
N GLY A 251 -8.76 8.54 -31.26
CA GLY A 251 -10.08 7.94 -31.18
C GLY A 251 -10.19 6.53 -31.77
N GLU A 252 -9.13 6.02 -32.42
CA GLU A 252 -9.10 4.68 -33.02
C GLU A 252 -8.73 3.59 -31.99
N VAL A 253 -7.92 3.94 -30.99
CA VAL A 253 -7.53 3.04 -29.91
C VAL A 253 -8.41 3.30 -28.70
N GLN A 254 -9.03 2.25 -28.22
CA GLN A 254 -9.90 2.31 -27.04
C GLN A 254 -9.61 1.07 -26.18
N ASP A 255 -9.47 1.28 -24.87
CA ASP A 255 -9.30 0.22 -23.90
C ASP A 255 -10.39 0.28 -22.84
N MET A 256 -10.92 -0.88 -22.46
CA MET A 256 -11.87 -0.98 -21.37
C MET A 256 -11.12 -1.24 -20.07
N CYS A 257 -10.89 -0.17 -19.34
CA CYS A 257 -10.18 -0.24 -18.08
C CYS A 257 -11.02 -0.93 -17.00
N GLY A 258 -10.41 -1.89 -16.30
CA GLY A 258 -10.97 -2.50 -15.10
C GLY A 258 -11.09 -1.48 -13.96
N GLU A 259 -11.66 -1.91 -12.83
CA GLU A 259 -11.98 -1.03 -11.70
C GLU A 259 -10.76 -0.41 -11.03
N ASP A 260 -9.66 -1.15 -10.96
CA ASP A 260 -8.40 -0.71 -10.36
C ASP A 260 -7.66 0.29 -11.26
N VAL A 261 -7.65 0.05 -12.58
CA VAL A 261 -7.11 1.00 -13.57
C VAL A 261 -7.93 2.28 -13.58
N SER A 262 -9.26 2.16 -13.59
CA SER A 262 -10.18 3.32 -13.59
C SER A 262 -9.99 4.17 -12.33
N PHE A 263 -9.88 3.55 -11.14
CA PHE A 263 -9.56 4.28 -9.92
C PHE A 263 -8.22 5.02 -10.02
N CYS A 264 -7.19 4.36 -10.56
CA CYS A 264 -5.86 5.00 -10.69
C CYS A 264 -5.89 6.21 -11.62
N LEU A 265 -6.63 6.11 -12.73
CA LEU A 265 -6.85 7.24 -13.65
C LEU A 265 -7.57 8.39 -12.94
N ASP A 266 -8.70 8.10 -12.27
CA ASP A 266 -9.47 9.11 -11.55
C ASP A 266 -8.68 9.76 -10.43
N ALA A 267 -7.90 8.99 -9.68
CA ALA A 267 -7.04 9.51 -8.61
C ALA A 267 -6.00 10.49 -9.16
N LYS A 268 -5.39 10.16 -10.29
CA LYS A 268 -4.41 11.05 -10.94
C LYS A 268 -5.06 12.31 -11.51
N GLU A 269 -6.24 12.20 -12.14
CA GLU A 269 -7.03 13.34 -12.60
C GLU A 269 -7.44 14.26 -11.44
N ALA A 270 -7.71 13.67 -10.26
CA ALA A 270 -7.99 14.40 -9.02
C ALA A 270 -6.74 15.01 -8.36
N GLY A 271 -5.54 14.80 -8.92
CA GLY A 271 -4.28 15.37 -8.46
C GLY A 271 -3.53 14.53 -7.43
N PHE A 272 -3.91 13.27 -7.21
CA PHE A 272 -3.21 12.37 -6.32
C PHE A 272 -2.10 11.59 -7.03
N ASP A 273 -0.91 11.58 -6.44
CA ASP A 273 0.17 10.70 -6.86
C ASP A 273 -0.01 9.29 -6.27
N ILE A 274 0.25 8.28 -7.08
CA ILE A 274 0.28 6.89 -6.65
C ILE A 274 1.75 6.49 -6.45
N TRP A 275 2.14 6.21 -5.21
CA TRP A 275 3.51 5.87 -4.85
C TRP A 275 3.68 4.36 -4.71
N CYS A 276 4.74 3.81 -5.28
CA CYS A 276 5.17 2.43 -5.07
C CYS A 276 6.56 2.40 -4.43
N ASP A 277 6.73 1.57 -3.40
CA ASP A 277 8.07 1.31 -2.85
C ASP A 277 8.57 -0.06 -3.32
N PRO A 278 9.68 -0.11 -4.08
CA PRO A 278 10.21 -1.35 -4.65
C PRO A 278 10.64 -2.38 -3.59
N ARG A 279 10.81 -1.96 -2.33
CA ARG A 279 11.19 -2.81 -1.20
C ARG A 279 9.99 -3.48 -0.52
N ILE A 280 8.77 -3.03 -0.84
CA ILE A 280 7.53 -3.56 -0.25
C ILE A 280 6.92 -4.61 -1.18
N ARG A 281 7.53 -5.79 -1.19
CA ARG A 281 7.01 -6.94 -1.92
C ARG A 281 6.14 -7.80 -1.01
N VAL A 282 4.95 -8.17 -1.47
CA VAL A 282 4.06 -9.16 -0.83
C VAL A 282 3.90 -10.40 -1.72
N GLY A 283 3.44 -11.49 -1.14
CA GLY A 283 3.15 -12.72 -1.87
C GLY A 283 1.77 -12.66 -2.52
N HIS A 284 1.62 -13.35 -3.65
CA HIS A 284 0.37 -13.52 -4.38
C HIS A 284 0.10 -15.01 -4.51
N GLU A 285 -0.86 -15.53 -3.76
CA GLU A 285 -1.17 -16.96 -3.71
C GLU A 285 -2.14 -17.31 -4.85
N LYS A 286 -1.74 -18.22 -5.70
CA LYS A 286 -2.59 -18.72 -6.78
C LYS A 286 -2.82 -20.22 -6.62
N THR A 287 -4.09 -20.61 -6.58
CA THR A 287 -4.48 -22.02 -6.56
C THR A 287 -4.58 -22.54 -7.99
N ARG A 288 -3.91 -23.65 -8.27
CA ARG A 288 -4.03 -24.36 -9.55
C ARG A 288 -4.79 -25.67 -9.30
N ILE A 289 -5.75 -25.97 -10.19
CA ILE A 289 -6.34 -27.31 -10.28
C ILE A 289 -5.40 -28.14 -11.15
N ILE A 290 -4.92 -29.25 -10.60
CA ILE A 290 -4.02 -30.21 -11.28
C ILE A 290 -4.82 -31.40 -11.76
#